data_1554552d98476b396508cd6b03fb1278
#
_entry.id   1554552d98476b396508cd6b03fb1278
#
_cell.length_a   1.000
_cell.length_b   1.000
_cell.length_c   1.000
_cell.angle_alpha   90.00
_cell.angle_beta   90.00
_cell.angle_gamma   90.00
#
_symmetry.space_group_name_H-M   'P 1'
#
loop_
_entity.id
_entity.type
_entity.pdbx_description
1 polymer ?
#
loop_
_entity_poly.entity_id
_entity_poly.type
_entity_poly.pdbx_seq_one_letter_code
_entity_poly.pdbx_strand_id
1 'polypeptide(L)'
;MLRRILVLVGVVAVLGFGAYWWLTEPPARLAVSEPFVTPNPVHGEVIFNAGGCASCHAVPNQPDRLKLGGGLAIPSPFGTFYAPNISPDRADGIGGWSENDFVNAVKRGISPEGTHYFPAFPYTSYAHATVQDVRDLFAYLKTLAPVSGRPPDHDLPFPFDIRRNVGIWKLLFMDDGLFVPNQSRPTQWNRGAYLVNTFGHCAECHSPRNLLGGIKAAKRFAGGPDPDGKGFVPNITQKGELAQWSEKDIDYFLETGQTPDGDNAGGAMARVIRNTSQLSSDDRAAIANYVKSLPPVEGPARPKKKEAKDQ
;
A
#
# COMPACT_ATOMS: atom_id res chain seq x y z
N MET A 1 16.02 46.69 22.65
CA MET A 1 15.76 46.08 21.35
C MET A 1 15.94 44.55 21.40
N LEU A 2 17.08 44.04 21.82
CA LEU A 2 17.38 42.59 21.90
C LEU A 2 16.34 41.79 22.72
N ARG A 3 15.94 42.26 23.92
CA ARG A 3 14.93 41.60 24.77
C ARG A 3 13.58 41.46 24.07
N ARG A 4 13.14 42.47 23.30
CA ARG A 4 11.87 42.37 22.52
C ARG A 4 11.99 41.38 21.40
N ILE A 5 13.13 41.27 20.73
CA ILE A 5 13.38 40.27 19.67
C ILE A 5 13.36 38.86 20.27
N LEU A 6 14.04 38.63 21.39
CA LEU A 6 14.06 37.33 22.06
C LEU A 6 12.65 36.89 22.52
N VAL A 7 11.85 37.83 23.06
CA VAL A 7 10.46 37.53 23.42
C VAL A 7 9.63 37.18 22.18
N LEU A 8 9.76 37.92 21.09
CA LEU A 8 9.04 37.63 19.85
C LEU A 8 9.42 36.26 19.28
N VAL A 9 10.72 35.93 19.22
CA VAL A 9 11.21 34.62 18.79
C VAL A 9 10.67 33.51 19.70
N GLY A 10 10.64 33.71 21.01
CA GLY A 10 10.07 32.76 21.96
C GLY A 10 8.57 32.53 21.72
N VAL A 11 7.80 33.60 21.51
CA VAL A 11 6.37 33.50 21.21
C VAL A 11 6.14 32.77 19.90
N VAL A 12 6.89 33.10 18.83
CA VAL A 12 6.77 32.42 17.53
C VAL A 12 7.14 30.94 17.65
N ALA A 13 8.17 30.59 18.40
CA ALA A 13 8.56 29.19 18.63
C ALA A 13 7.48 28.43 19.39
N VAL A 14 6.88 28.99 20.43
CA VAL A 14 5.78 28.35 21.18
C VAL A 14 4.55 28.16 20.30
N LEU A 15 4.15 29.17 19.55
CA LEU A 15 3.02 29.07 18.63
C LEU A 15 3.29 28.08 17.51
N GLY A 16 4.49 28.08 16.93
CA GLY A 16 4.91 27.14 15.92
C GLY A 16 4.92 25.69 16.43
N PHE A 17 5.42 25.48 17.65
CA PHE A 17 5.38 24.14 18.27
C PHE A 17 3.95 23.71 18.58
N GLY A 18 3.11 24.60 19.09
CA GLY A 18 1.68 24.31 19.32
C GLY A 18 0.94 23.94 18.04
N ALA A 19 1.18 24.71 16.96
CA ALA A 19 0.61 24.42 15.64
C ALA A 19 1.11 23.07 15.09
N TYR A 20 2.42 22.82 15.17
CA TYR A 20 3.01 21.53 14.79
C TYR A 20 2.35 20.39 15.58
N TRP A 21 2.23 20.53 16.89
CA TRP A 21 1.65 19.50 17.75
C TRP A 21 0.20 19.19 17.38
N TRP A 22 -0.59 20.23 17.13
CA TRP A 22 -2.00 20.09 16.72
C TRP A 22 -2.16 19.51 15.32
N LEU A 23 -1.39 20.00 14.34
CA LEU A 23 -1.45 19.52 12.94
C LEU A 23 -0.94 18.08 12.77
N THR A 24 -0.09 17.60 13.65
CA THR A 24 0.49 16.26 13.58
C THR A 24 -0.20 15.27 14.49
N GLU A 25 -1.27 15.67 15.17
CA GLU A 25 -2.06 14.75 15.99
C GLU A 25 -2.73 13.69 15.12
N PRO A 26 -2.65 12.39 15.49
CA PRO A 26 -3.39 11.37 14.81
C PRO A 26 -4.89 11.69 14.81
N PRO A 27 -5.59 11.58 13.67
CA PRO A 27 -7.01 11.87 13.61
C PRO A 27 -7.79 10.93 14.54
N ALA A 28 -8.95 11.38 15.01
CA ALA A 28 -9.84 10.56 15.82
C ALA A 28 -10.09 9.21 15.16
N ARG A 29 -10.05 8.15 15.96
CA ARG A 29 -10.27 6.78 15.46
C ARG A 29 -11.67 6.63 14.89
N LEU A 30 -11.78 5.92 13.77
CA LEU A 30 -13.08 5.48 13.26
C LEU A 30 -13.72 4.57 14.30
N ALA A 31 -14.93 4.86 14.68
CA ALA A 31 -15.74 3.92 15.44
C ALA A 31 -16.33 2.90 14.45
N VAL A 32 -16.03 1.63 14.65
CA VAL A 32 -16.71 0.55 13.96
C VAL A 32 -18.05 0.34 14.66
N SER A 33 -19.05 1.11 14.25
CA SER A 33 -20.41 1.10 14.80
C SER A 33 -21.39 0.58 13.74
N GLU A 34 -22.33 -0.24 14.21
CA GLU A 34 -23.39 -0.90 13.44
C GLU A 34 -24.18 0.00 12.46
N PRO A 35 -24.84 -0.61 11.43
CA PRO A 35 -25.05 -2.06 11.26
C PRO A 35 -24.11 -2.68 10.23
N PHE A 36 -23.17 -3.52 10.67
CA PHE A 36 -22.34 -4.31 9.78
C PHE A 36 -22.80 -5.77 9.72
N VAL A 37 -22.60 -6.40 8.55
CA VAL A 37 -22.78 -7.84 8.39
C VAL A 37 -21.71 -8.59 9.19
N THR A 38 -22.00 -9.79 9.67
CA THR A 38 -21.01 -10.68 10.29
C THR A 38 -19.80 -10.84 9.37
N PRO A 39 -18.56 -10.67 9.86
CA PRO A 39 -17.37 -10.81 9.02
C PRO A 39 -17.27 -12.19 8.36
N ASN A 40 -16.94 -12.19 7.08
CA ASN A 40 -16.81 -13.40 6.26
C ASN A 40 -15.33 -13.70 5.98
N PRO A 41 -14.71 -14.71 6.62
CA PRO A 41 -13.31 -15.04 6.40
C PRO A 41 -13.03 -15.57 4.97
N VAL A 42 -14.01 -16.17 4.29
CA VAL A 42 -13.82 -16.62 2.90
C VAL A 42 -13.67 -15.42 1.96
N HIS A 43 -14.48 -14.37 2.14
CA HIS A 43 -14.28 -13.12 1.42
C HIS A 43 -12.99 -12.41 1.87
N GLY A 44 -12.65 -12.51 3.16
CA GLY A 44 -11.39 -12.02 3.71
C GLY A 44 -10.15 -12.61 3.05
N GLU A 45 -10.18 -13.88 2.63
CA GLU A 45 -9.11 -14.51 1.85
C GLU A 45 -8.96 -13.87 0.47
N VAL A 46 -10.06 -13.55 -0.20
CA VAL A 46 -10.02 -12.82 -1.47
C VAL A 46 -9.35 -11.46 -1.28
N ILE A 47 -9.72 -10.72 -0.24
CA ILE A 47 -9.12 -9.43 0.09
C ILE A 47 -7.64 -9.56 0.45
N PHE A 48 -7.25 -10.60 1.20
CA PHE A 48 -5.86 -10.91 1.55
C PHE A 48 -5.00 -11.12 0.30
N ASN A 49 -5.52 -11.87 -0.66
CA ASN A 49 -4.84 -12.13 -1.93
C ASN A 49 -4.81 -10.86 -2.81
N ALA A 50 -5.92 -10.13 -2.92
CA ALA A 50 -5.96 -8.86 -3.64
C ALA A 50 -4.96 -7.84 -3.07
N GLY A 51 -4.85 -7.78 -1.73
CA GLY A 51 -3.92 -6.90 -1.02
C GLY A 51 -2.46 -7.36 -1.03
N GLY A 52 -2.19 -8.58 -1.48
CA GLY A 52 -0.84 -9.12 -1.53
C GLY A 52 -0.14 -9.17 -0.17
N CYS A 53 -0.90 -9.32 0.92
CA CYS A 53 -0.39 -9.21 2.30
C CYS A 53 0.81 -10.12 2.55
N ALA A 54 0.77 -11.35 2.03
CA ALA A 54 1.87 -12.30 2.14
C ALA A 54 3.17 -11.83 1.45
N SER A 55 3.10 -10.93 0.46
CA SER A 55 4.29 -10.43 -0.24
C SER A 55 5.29 -9.72 0.68
N CYS A 56 4.76 -9.05 1.71
CA CYS A 56 5.56 -8.31 2.69
C CYS A 56 5.59 -9.02 4.06
N HIS A 57 4.48 -9.62 4.49
CA HIS A 57 4.32 -10.10 5.85
C HIS A 57 4.67 -11.58 6.04
N ALA A 58 4.83 -12.38 4.97
CA ALA A 58 5.36 -13.73 5.11
C ALA A 58 6.81 -13.69 5.61
N VAL A 59 7.15 -14.64 6.49
CA VAL A 59 8.54 -14.81 6.96
C VAL A 59 9.45 -15.06 5.76
N PRO A 60 10.55 -14.29 5.59
CA PRO A 60 11.44 -14.46 4.46
C PRO A 60 12.10 -15.85 4.39
N ASN A 61 12.49 -16.27 3.19
CA ASN A 61 13.31 -17.46 2.93
C ASN A 61 12.72 -18.79 3.45
N GLN A 62 11.37 -18.91 3.46
CA GLN A 62 10.68 -20.15 3.80
C GLN A 62 9.46 -20.35 2.88
N PRO A 63 9.00 -21.58 2.62
CA PRO A 63 8.03 -21.88 1.57
C PRO A 63 6.57 -21.49 1.91
N ASP A 64 6.21 -21.48 3.19
CA ASP A 64 4.84 -21.26 3.63
C ASP A 64 4.50 -19.77 3.66
N ARG A 65 3.85 -19.27 2.61
CA ARG A 65 3.44 -17.88 2.48
C ARG A 65 2.43 -17.40 3.54
N LEU A 66 1.80 -18.31 4.26
CA LEU A 66 0.81 -17.97 5.31
C LEU A 66 1.45 -17.83 6.71
N LYS A 67 2.75 -18.11 6.85
CA LYS A 67 3.50 -17.76 8.06
C LYS A 67 3.77 -16.26 8.08
N LEU A 68 2.83 -15.49 8.63
CA LEU A 68 2.82 -14.02 8.57
C LEU A 68 3.60 -13.35 9.70
N GLY A 69 4.76 -13.92 10.08
CA GLY A 69 5.63 -13.39 11.14
C GLY A 69 6.39 -12.11 10.75
N GLY A 70 6.30 -11.65 9.52
CA GLY A 70 6.98 -10.44 9.05
C GLY A 70 8.48 -10.62 8.85
N GLY A 71 9.23 -9.51 8.92
CA GLY A 71 10.68 -9.48 8.85
C GLY A 71 11.26 -9.14 7.47
N LEU A 72 10.44 -8.99 6.43
CA LEU A 72 10.94 -8.52 5.14
C LEU A 72 11.48 -7.10 5.27
N ALA A 73 12.75 -6.91 4.88
CA ALA A 73 13.36 -5.59 4.75
C ALA A 73 12.90 -4.91 3.45
N ILE A 74 12.38 -3.70 3.56
CA ILE A 74 11.87 -2.86 2.46
C ILE A 74 12.76 -1.60 2.43
N PRO A 75 13.84 -1.57 1.64
CA PRO A 75 14.67 -0.40 1.50
C PRO A 75 13.92 0.73 0.81
N SER A 76 14.25 1.96 1.16
CA SER A 76 13.68 3.16 0.57
C SER A 76 14.68 4.33 0.63
N PRO A 77 14.41 5.46 -0.06
CA PRO A 77 15.22 6.67 0.11
C PRO A 77 15.19 7.27 1.53
N PHE A 78 14.29 6.81 2.38
CA PHE A 78 14.10 7.29 3.77
C PHE A 78 14.70 6.35 4.81
N GLY A 79 15.33 5.24 4.41
CA GLY A 79 15.83 4.18 5.27
C GLY A 79 15.15 2.84 4.99
N THR A 80 15.32 1.88 5.89
CA THR A 80 14.78 0.53 5.73
C THR A 80 13.58 0.32 6.65
N PHE A 81 12.44 -0.02 6.06
CA PHE A 81 11.27 -0.48 6.80
C PHE A 81 11.29 -2.00 6.94
N TYR A 82 10.75 -2.52 8.01
CA TYR A 82 10.56 -3.96 8.21
C TYR A 82 9.07 -4.26 8.34
N ALA A 83 8.58 -5.23 7.55
CA ALA A 83 7.20 -5.66 7.62
C ALA A 83 6.91 -6.27 9.00
N PRO A 84 5.86 -5.84 9.72
CA PRO A 84 5.54 -6.38 11.04
C PRO A 84 4.92 -7.77 10.95
N ASN A 85 4.90 -8.47 12.09
CA ASN A 85 4.13 -9.68 12.29
C ASN A 85 2.63 -9.35 12.31
N ILE A 86 1.88 -9.92 11.36
CA ILE A 86 0.41 -9.79 11.28
C ILE A 86 -0.30 -11.14 11.47
N SER A 87 0.41 -12.15 11.96
CA SER A 87 -0.22 -13.40 12.37
C SER A 87 -1.12 -13.20 13.60
N PRO A 88 -2.04 -14.15 13.89
CA PRO A 88 -2.88 -14.07 15.07
C PRO A 88 -2.14 -14.40 16.39
N ASP A 89 -0.82 -14.28 16.44
CA ASP A 89 -0.07 -14.34 17.69
C ASP A 89 -0.46 -13.17 18.60
N ARG A 90 -0.71 -13.46 19.88
CA ARG A 90 -1.21 -12.45 20.82
C ARG A 90 -0.14 -11.51 21.35
N ALA A 91 1.11 -11.96 21.40
CA ALA A 91 2.23 -11.22 21.97
C ALA A 91 2.97 -10.40 20.89
N ASP A 92 3.22 -11.03 19.74
CA ASP A 92 4.10 -10.47 18.71
C ASP A 92 3.37 -10.08 17.42
N GLY A 93 2.10 -10.50 17.26
CA GLY A 93 1.26 -10.22 16.10
C GLY A 93 0.01 -9.40 16.44
N ILE A 94 -1.04 -9.60 15.64
CA ILE A 94 -2.32 -8.88 15.78
C ILE A 94 -3.39 -9.69 16.52
N GLY A 95 -3.00 -10.80 17.18
CA GLY A 95 -3.94 -11.71 17.86
C GLY A 95 -4.71 -11.06 18.99
N GLY A 96 -4.15 -10.06 19.68
CA GLY A 96 -4.77 -9.28 20.73
C GLY A 96 -5.59 -8.08 20.28
N TRP A 97 -5.59 -7.74 18.99
CA TRP A 97 -6.27 -6.56 18.48
C TRP A 97 -7.78 -6.73 18.42
N SER A 98 -8.50 -5.64 18.64
CA SER A 98 -9.93 -5.54 18.32
C SER A 98 -10.13 -5.28 16.82
N GLU A 99 -11.35 -5.50 16.32
CA GLU A 99 -11.71 -5.09 14.95
C GLU A 99 -11.47 -3.59 14.72
N ASN A 100 -11.78 -2.77 15.73
CA ASN A 100 -11.58 -1.32 15.65
C ASN A 100 -10.11 -0.97 15.53
N ASP A 101 -9.19 -1.66 16.21
CA ASP A 101 -7.75 -1.48 16.06
C ASP A 101 -7.30 -1.79 14.64
N PHE A 102 -7.74 -2.92 14.10
CA PHE A 102 -7.37 -3.36 12.76
C PHE A 102 -7.91 -2.42 11.68
N VAL A 103 -9.19 -2.01 11.77
CA VAL A 103 -9.80 -1.07 10.82
C VAL A 103 -9.05 0.26 10.82
N ASN A 104 -8.68 0.80 11.99
CA ASN A 104 -7.93 2.05 12.08
C ASN A 104 -6.50 1.91 11.57
N ALA A 105 -5.85 0.78 11.80
CA ALA A 105 -4.53 0.49 11.25
C ALA A 105 -4.56 0.48 9.71
N VAL A 106 -5.49 -0.27 9.13
CA VAL A 106 -5.58 -0.46 7.67
C VAL A 106 -6.08 0.78 6.96
N LYS A 107 -7.13 1.43 7.46
CA LYS A 107 -7.75 2.56 6.76
C LYS A 107 -7.15 3.92 7.10
N ARG A 108 -6.58 4.09 8.27
CA ARG A 108 -6.06 5.38 8.74
C ARG A 108 -4.57 5.38 9.03
N GLY A 109 -3.92 4.23 8.99
CA GLY A 109 -2.52 4.10 9.36
C GLY A 109 -2.26 4.56 10.79
N ILE A 110 -3.13 4.17 11.74
CA ILE A 110 -3.04 4.51 13.17
C ILE A 110 -2.91 3.22 13.96
N SER A 111 -1.88 3.13 14.82
CA SER A 111 -1.67 1.97 15.67
C SER A 111 -2.70 1.89 16.81
N PRO A 112 -2.84 0.73 17.49
CA PRO A 112 -3.67 0.62 18.70
C PRO A 112 -3.32 1.64 19.77
N GLU A 113 -2.03 2.02 19.88
CA GLU A 113 -1.52 3.03 20.82
C GLU A 113 -1.78 4.47 20.36
N GLY A 114 -2.42 4.67 19.21
CA GLY A 114 -2.73 5.99 18.67
C GLY A 114 -1.56 6.70 17.99
N THR A 115 -0.55 5.96 17.49
CA THR A 115 0.57 6.55 16.73
C THR A 115 0.39 6.35 15.23
N HIS A 116 1.02 7.22 14.41
CA HIS A 116 1.01 7.05 12.97
C HIS A 116 1.88 5.87 12.53
N TYR A 117 1.36 5.08 11.59
CA TYR A 117 2.19 4.18 10.78
C TYR A 117 2.86 4.95 9.63
N PHE A 118 4.06 4.52 9.24
CA PHE A 118 4.74 5.04 8.06
C PHE A 118 4.03 4.60 6.77
N PRO A 119 4.06 5.43 5.70
CA PRO A 119 3.36 5.15 4.44
C PRO A 119 4.03 4.06 3.58
N ALA A 120 5.04 3.35 4.10
CA ALA A 120 5.47 2.06 3.57
C ALA A 120 4.37 0.99 3.72
N PHE A 121 3.46 1.16 4.66
CA PHE A 121 2.17 0.48 4.74
C PHE A 121 1.17 1.24 3.88
N PRO A 122 0.57 0.64 2.81
CA PRO A 122 -0.19 1.36 1.80
C PRO A 122 -1.62 1.73 2.24
N TYR A 123 -1.76 2.22 3.48
CA TYR A 123 -3.05 2.66 4.02
C TYR A 123 -3.68 3.80 3.22
N THR A 124 -2.90 4.57 2.45
CA THR A 124 -3.41 5.58 1.53
C THR A 124 -4.32 5.00 0.46
N SER A 125 -4.03 3.79 -0.01
CA SER A 125 -4.90 3.05 -0.94
C SER A 125 -6.02 2.33 -0.18
N TYR A 126 -5.73 1.71 0.95
CA TYR A 126 -6.72 0.98 1.76
C TYR A 126 -7.77 1.89 2.40
N ALA A 127 -7.49 3.19 2.56
CA ALA A 127 -8.46 4.17 3.04
C ALA A 127 -9.75 4.17 2.23
N HIS A 128 -9.66 3.91 0.92
CA HIS A 128 -10.79 3.87 0.01
C HIS A 128 -11.62 2.57 0.10
N ALA A 129 -11.13 1.53 0.76
CA ALA A 129 -11.84 0.26 0.91
C ALA A 129 -13.04 0.37 1.84
N THR A 130 -14.02 -0.52 1.69
CA THR A 130 -15.14 -0.60 2.63
C THR A 130 -14.67 -1.09 3.99
N VAL A 131 -15.35 -0.66 5.05
CA VAL A 131 -15.06 -1.15 6.42
C VAL A 131 -15.35 -2.65 6.51
N GLN A 132 -16.39 -3.13 5.80
CA GLN A 132 -16.75 -4.54 5.80
C GLN A 132 -15.63 -5.42 5.23
N ASP A 133 -15.02 -5.04 4.11
CA ASP A 133 -13.92 -5.80 3.51
C ASP A 133 -12.69 -5.86 4.45
N VAL A 134 -12.41 -4.78 5.18
CA VAL A 134 -11.33 -4.78 6.18
C VAL A 134 -11.66 -5.69 7.36
N ARG A 135 -12.92 -5.76 7.80
CA ARG A 135 -13.37 -6.69 8.84
C ARG A 135 -13.30 -8.15 8.37
N ASP A 136 -13.68 -8.41 7.12
CA ASP A 136 -13.58 -9.73 6.51
C ASP A 136 -12.12 -10.19 6.43
N LEU A 137 -11.21 -9.28 6.01
CA LEU A 137 -9.77 -9.52 6.03
C LEU A 137 -9.27 -9.87 7.43
N PHE A 138 -9.69 -9.13 8.45
CA PHE A 138 -9.30 -9.41 9.83
C PHE A 138 -9.80 -10.78 10.29
N ALA A 139 -11.05 -11.11 9.98
CA ALA A 139 -11.62 -12.43 10.29
C ALA A 139 -10.80 -13.55 9.64
N TYR A 140 -10.37 -13.38 8.38
CA TYR A 140 -9.49 -14.35 7.72
C TYR A 140 -8.13 -14.48 8.42
N LEU A 141 -7.46 -13.36 8.71
CA LEU A 141 -6.17 -13.36 9.40
C LEU A 141 -6.23 -14.08 10.75
N LYS A 142 -7.35 -14.00 11.46
CA LYS A 142 -7.58 -14.71 12.72
C LYS A 142 -7.71 -16.22 12.57
N THR A 143 -7.96 -16.74 11.37
CA THR A 143 -8.00 -18.20 11.10
C THR A 143 -6.63 -18.81 10.86
N LEU A 144 -5.61 -17.98 10.59
CA LEU A 144 -4.26 -18.45 10.26
C LEU A 144 -3.50 -18.92 11.51
N ALA A 145 -2.39 -19.63 11.29
CA ALA A 145 -1.55 -20.07 12.39
C ALA A 145 -0.80 -18.88 13.03
N PRO A 146 -0.73 -18.80 14.37
CA PRO A 146 0.09 -17.82 15.05
C PRO A 146 1.58 -18.09 14.79
N VAL A 147 2.35 -17.02 14.62
CA VAL A 147 3.81 -17.08 14.42
C VAL A 147 4.46 -16.22 15.49
N SER A 148 5.23 -16.82 16.37
CA SER A 148 5.97 -16.10 17.41
C SER A 148 7.18 -15.39 16.83
N GLY A 149 7.58 -14.30 17.44
CA GLY A 149 8.74 -13.49 17.10
C GLY A 149 8.37 -12.12 16.55
N ARG A 150 9.11 -11.13 17.03
CA ARG A 150 8.95 -9.74 16.62
C ARG A 150 10.03 -9.38 15.61
N PRO A 151 9.65 -8.89 14.42
CA PRO A 151 10.61 -8.34 13.45
C PRO A 151 11.44 -7.18 14.05
N PRO A 152 12.61 -6.86 13.45
CA PRO A 152 13.38 -5.68 13.84
C PRO A 152 12.57 -4.39 13.74
N ASP A 153 12.92 -3.38 14.54
CA ASP A 153 12.43 -2.03 14.35
C ASP A 153 12.91 -1.46 13.03
N HIS A 154 12.19 -0.44 12.53
CA HIS A 154 12.61 0.25 11.31
C HIS A 154 13.97 0.94 11.50
N ASP A 155 14.83 0.86 10.51
CA ASP A 155 16.12 1.55 10.45
C ASP A 155 15.96 2.83 9.61
N LEU A 156 15.60 3.92 10.28
CA LEU A 156 15.30 5.21 9.67
C LEU A 156 16.19 6.30 10.29
N PRO A 157 16.94 7.08 9.48
CA PRO A 157 17.73 8.20 9.98
C PRO A 157 16.83 9.35 10.42
N PHE A 158 17.31 10.15 11.39
CA PHE A 158 16.65 11.42 11.72
C PHE A 158 16.56 12.33 10.48
N PRO A 159 15.42 13.02 10.25
CA PRO A 159 14.21 13.12 11.08
C PRO A 159 13.09 12.13 10.67
N PHE A 160 13.38 11.12 9.86
CA PHE A 160 12.38 10.18 9.32
C PHE A 160 11.93 9.12 10.35
N ASP A 161 12.68 8.94 11.44
CA ASP A 161 12.32 8.11 12.59
C ASP A 161 11.21 8.72 13.47
N ILE A 162 10.94 10.01 13.35
CA ILE A 162 9.89 10.70 14.12
C ILE A 162 8.51 10.40 13.51
N ARG A 163 7.81 9.41 14.07
CA ARG A 163 6.47 9.01 13.60
C ARG A 163 5.46 10.16 13.53
N ARG A 164 5.59 11.15 14.43
CA ARG A 164 4.70 12.32 14.46
C ARG A 164 4.79 13.16 13.17
N ASN A 165 5.94 13.19 12.51
CA ASN A 165 6.11 13.89 11.23
C ASN A 165 5.23 13.32 10.12
N VAL A 166 4.82 12.05 10.24
CA VAL A 166 3.88 11.41 9.30
C VAL A 166 2.51 12.12 9.31
N GLY A 167 2.15 12.81 10.41
CA GLY A 167 0.93 13.62 10.46
C GLY A 167 0.93 14.71 9.37
N ILE A 168 2.04 15.45 9.20
CA ILE A 168 2.18 16.44 8.11
C ILE A 168 2.10 15.75 6.74
N TRP A 169 2.78 14.60 6.59
CA TRP A 169 2.74 13.84 5.34
C TRP A 169 1.30 13.42 4.98
N LYS A 170 0.51 12.97 5.96
CA LYS A 170 -0.90 12.62 5.75
C LYS A 170 -1.75 13.81 5.33
N LEU A 171 -1.55 14.98 5.93
CA LEU A 171 -2.26 16.21 5.53
C LEU A 171 -2.02 16.56 4.05
N LEU A 172 -0.86 16.19 3.50
CA LEU A 172 -0.49 16.51 2.11
C LEU A 172 -0.90 15.44 1.09
N PHE A 173 -0.95 14.17 1.51
CA PHE A 173 -1.00 13.05 0.56
C PHE A 173 -2.06 11.99 0.87
N MET A 174 -2.76 12.06 2.00
CA MET A 174 -3.81 11.12 2.33
C MET A 174 -5.17 11.67 1.89
N ASP A 175 -5.87 10.86 1.12
CA ASP A 175 -7.31 10.99 0.86
C ASP A 175 -7.99 9.79 1.53
N ASP A 176 -8.93 10.03 2.42
CA ASP A 176 -9.66 8.99 3.16
C ASP A 176 -11.11 8.80 2.66
N GLY A 177 -11.45 9.38 1.52
CA GLY A 177 -12.74 9.18 0.85
C GLY A 177 -12.95 7.72 0.45
N LEU A 178 -14.15 7.19 0.67
CA LEU A 178 -14.50 5.84 0.22
C LEU A 178 -14.52 5.77 -1.30
N PHE A 179 -14.19 4.60 -1.84
CA PHE A 179 -14.40 4.33 -3.26
C PHE A 179 -15.88 4.45 -3.62
N VAL A 180 -16.17 5.25 -4.63
CA VAL A 180 -17.52 5.44 -5.16
C VAL A 180 -17.60 4.80 -6.55
N PRO A 181 -18.49 3.80 -6.74
CA PRO A 181 -18.68 3.19 -8.05
C PRO A 181 -19.18 4.21 -9.08
N ASN A 182 -18.64 4.13 -10.29
CA ASN A 182 -19.10 4.93 -11.42
C ASN A 182 -20.35 4.30 -12.03
N GLN A 183 -21.51 4.96 -11.85
CA GLN A 183 -22.81 4.48 -12.30
C GLN A 183 -22.93 4.36 -13.84
N SER A 184 -22.06 5.04 -14.60
CA SER A 184 -22.04 4.96 -16.07
C SER A 184 -21.18 3.79 -16.60
N ARG A 185 -20.54 3.02 -15.72
CA ARG A 185 -19.66 1.89 -16.08
C ARG A 185 -20.26 0.55 -15.63
N PRO A 186 -19.94 -0.54 -16.33
CA PRO A 186 -20.38 -1.88 -15.94
C PRO A 186 -19.90 -2.27 -14.53
N THR A 187 -20.60 -3.20 -13.90
CA THR A 187 -20.25 -3.75 -12.59
C THR A 187 -18.82 -4.33 -12.58
N GLN A 188 -18.44 -5.05 -13.64
CA GLN A 188 -17.09 -5.62 -13.80
C GLN A 188 -16.02 -4.53 -13.78
N TRP A 189 -16.24 -3.43 -14.51
CA TRP A 189 -15.31 -2.29 -14.50
C TRP A 189 -15.17 -1.68 -13.11
N ASN A 190 -16.29 -1.49 -12.40
CA ASN A 190 -16.30 -0.95 -11.03
C ASN A 190 -15.60 -1.90 -10.05
N ARG A 191 -15.76 -3.22 -10.21
CA ARG A 191 -15.04 -4.21 -9.40
C ARG A 191 -13.53 -4.11 -9.63
N GLY A 192 -13.08 -4.03 -10.88
CA GLY A 192 -11.68 -3.82 -11.22
C GLY A 192 -11.13 -2.51 -10.69
N ALA A 193 -11.87 -1.41 -10.86
CA ALA A 193 -11.52 -0.11 -10.32
C ALA A 193 -11.36 -0.15 -8.79
N TYR A 194 -12.28 -0.81 -8.10
CA TYR A 194 -12.20 -1.02 -6.66
C TYR A 194 -10.93 -1.78 -6.27
N LEU A 195 -10.70 -2.96 -6.84
CA LEU A 195 -9.54 -3.79 -6.52
C LEU A 195 -8.23 -3.06 -6.78
N VAL A 196 -8.08 -2.41 -7.93
CA VAL A 196 -6.83 -1.72 -8.32
C VAL A 196 -6.53 -0.50 -7.45
N ASN A 197 -7.55 0.25 -7.05
CA ASN A 197 -7.37 1.50 -6.30
C ASN A 197 -7.41 1.33 -4.78
N THR A 198 -7.85 0.16 -4.29
CA THR A 198 -7.89 -0.16 -2.87
C THR A 198 -6.83 -1.21 -2.52
N PHE A 199 -7.24 -2.47 -2.31
CA PHE A 199 -6.34 -3.53 -1.83
C PHE A 199 -5.20 -3.86 -2.79
N GLY A 200 -5.43 -3.85 -4.09
CA GLY A 200 -4.37 -4.07 -5.09
C GLY A 200 -3.28 -3.00 -5.09
N HIS A 201 -3.57 -1.81 -4.59
CA HIS A 201 -2.66 -0.66 -4.45
C HIS A 201 -1.63 -0.49 -5.58
N CYS A 202 -2.03 -0.83 -6.81
CA CYS A 202 -1.15 -0.87 -7.98
C CYS A 202 -0.41 0.46 -8.23
N ALA A 203 -1.08 1.58 -7.90
CA ALA A 203 -0.50 2.91 -8.02
C ALA A 203 0.72 3.14 -7.12
N GLU A 204 0.88 2.39 -6.02
CA GLU A 204 1.99 2.57 -5.09
C GLU A 204 3.35 2.25 -5.75
N CYS A 205 3.37 1.29 -6.68
CA CYS A 205 4.55 0.98 -7.48
C CYS A 205 4.48 1.64 -8.87
N HIS A 206 3.32 1.60 -9.53
CA HIS A 206 3.17 2.05 -10.91
C HIS A 206 2.97 3.56 -11.08
N SER A 207 3.31 4.38 -10.08
CA SER A 207 3.24 5.85 -10.19
C SER A 207 4.53 6.51 -9.73
N PRO A 208 4.97 7.59 -10.40
CA PRO A 208 6.15 8.33 -9.96
C PRO A 208 5.84 9.11 -8.67
N ARG A 209 6.84 9.23 -7.81
CA ARG A 209 6.76 9.92 -6.53
C ARG A 209 7.47 11.27 -6.56
N ASN A 210 7.08 12.15 -5.65
CA ASN A 210 7.80 13.39 -5.37
C ASN A 210 8.91 13.16 -4.32
N LEU A 211 9.65 14.22 -3.96
CA LEU A 211 10.75 14.15 -2.99
C LEU A 211 10.33 13.74 -1.58
N LEU A 212 9.05 13.91 -1.24
CA LEU A 212 8.48 13.49 0.05
C LEU A 212 7.86 12.09 -0.01
N GLY A 213 8.04 11.35 -1.10
CA GLY A 213 7.51 10.00 -1.29
C GLY A 213 6.03 9.94 -1.67
N GLY A 214 5.33 11.06 -1.78
CA GLY A 214 3.93 11.09 -2.21
C GLY A 214 3.78 10.82 -3.72
N ILE A 215 2.72 10.11 -4.10
CA ILE A 215 2.39 9.86 -5.52
C ILE A 215 2.06 11.18 -6.22
N LYS A 216 2.61 11.38 -7.43
CA LYS A 216 2.24 12.49 -8.30
C LYS A 216 0.88 12.18 -8.94
N ALA A 217 -0.21 12.71 -8.38
CA ALA A 217 -1.59 12.41 -8.77
C ALA A 217 -1.83 12.54 -10.29
N ALA A 218 -1.32 13.61 -10.93
CA ALA A 218 -1.44 13.82 -12.37
C ALA A 218 -0.69 12.76 -13.23
N LYS A 219 0.15 11.93 -12.60
CA LYS A 219 0.92 10.87 -13.28
C LYS A 219 0.64 9.48 -12.65
N ARG A 220 -0.54 9.34 -12.07
CA ARG A 220 -0.97 8.06 -11.49
C ARG A 220 -0.93 6.96 -12.55
N PHE A 221 -0.37 5.80 -12.22
CA PHE A 221 -0.15 4.65 -13.11
C PHE A 221 0.85 4.85 -14.26
N ALA A 222 1.53 5.98 -14.37
CA ALA A 222 2.46 6.29 -15.45
C ALA A 222 3.87 5.69 -15.26
N GLY A 223 4.05 4.77 -14.31
CA GLY A 223 5.34 4.15 -14.02
C GLY A 223 6.33 5.10 -13.36
N GLY A 224 7.55 4.62 -13.12
CA GLY A 224 8.59 5.43 -12.48
C GLY A 224 9.74 4.60 -11.93
N PRO A 225 10.72 5.25 -11.27
CA PRO A 225 11.72 4.54 -10.50
C PRO A 225 11.06 3.60 -9.47
N ASP A 226 11.61 2.40 -9.33
CA ASP A 226 11.14 1.45 -8.32
C ASP A 226 11.26 2.07 -6.92
N PRO A 227 10.21 2.04 -6.10
CA PRO A 227 10.27 2.51 -4.71
C PRO A 227 11.39 1.88 -3.89
N ASP A 228 11.76 0.63 -4.20
CA ASP A 228 12.89 -0.09 -3.58
C ASP A 228 14.26 0.44 -4.05
N GLY A 229 14.30 1.41 -4.94
CA GLY A 229 15.52 2.00 -5.49
C GLY A 229 16.27 1.13 -6.52
N LYS A 230 15.73 0.00 -6.93
CA LYS A 230 16.39 -0.99 -7.79
C LYS A 230 15.63 -1.22 -9.10
N GLY A 231 15.63 -0.24 -9.98
CA GLY A 231 15.04 -0.46 -11.29
C GLY A 231 13.97 0.55 -11.66
N PHE A 232 13.07 0.13 -12.53
CA PHE A 232 12.02 0.98 -13.09
C PHE A 232 10.74 0.17 -13.28
N VAL A 233 9.66 0.66 -12.68
CA VAL A 233 8.32 0.07 -12.76
C VAL A 233 7.63 0.60 -14.02
N PRO A 234 7.03 -0.27 -14.87
CA PRO A 234 6.45 0.16 -16.14
C PRO A 234 5.21 1.05 -15.96
N ASN A 235 4.95 1.86 -16.96
CA ASN A 235 3.70 2.58 -17.15
C ASN A 235 2.61 1.60 -17.57
N ILE A 236 1.52 1.51 -16.78
CA ILE A 236 0.39 0.62 -17.05
C ILE A 236 -0.84 1.34 -17.63
N THR A 237 -0.66 2.60 -18.06
CA THR A 237 -1.67 3.34 -18.83
C THR A 237 -1.55 3.06 -20.34
N GLN A 238 -2.47 3.62 -21.13
CA GLN A 238 -2.44 3.51 -22.59
C GLN A 238 -1.27 4.25 -23.29
N LYS A 239 -0.32 4.79 -22.52
CA LYS A 239 0.99 5.29 -22.99
C LYS A 239 2.15 4.35 -22.66
N GLY A 240 1.91 3.27 -21.94
CA GLY A 240 2.90 2.25 -21.60
C GLY A 240 2.81 1.01 -22.48
N GLU A 241 3.55 -0.02 -22.10
CA GLU A 241 3.61 -1.32 -22.80
C GLU A 241 2.23 -2.00 -22.90
N LEU A 242 1.38 -1.82 -21.88
CA LEU A 242 0.03 -2.40 -21.82
C LEU A 242 -0.91 -1.83 -22.91
N ALA A 243 -0.54 -0.75 -23.60
CA ALA A 243 -1.31 -0.27 -24.75
C ALA A 243 -1.46 -1.32 -25.85
N GLN A 244 -0.46 -2.19 -26.02
CA GLN A 244 -0.44 -3.26 -27.02
C GLN A 244 -1.08 -4.57 -26.49
N TRP A 245 -1.31 -4.71 -25.19
CA TRP A 245 -1.87 -5.91 -24.60
C TRP A 245 -3.40 -5.90 -24.66
N SER A 246 -4.01 -7.04 -24.92
CA SER A 246 -5.45 -7.22 -24.73
C SER A 246 -5.81 -7.37 -23.26
N GLU A 247 -7.09 -7.29 -22.92
CA GLU A 247 -7.57 -7.62 -21.57
C GLU A 247 -7.22 -9.06 -21.19
N LYS A 248 -7.26 -10.00 -22.14
CA LYS A 248 -6.86 -11.39 -21.92
C LYS A 248 -5.38 -11.54 -21.63
N ASP A 249 -4.53 -10.76 -22.26
CA ASP A 249 -3.08 -10.78 -22.00
C ASP A 249 -2.81 -10.28 -20.56
N ILE A 250 -3.53 -9.23 -20.13
CA ILE A 250 -3.40 -8.70 -18.77
C ILE A 250 -3.91 -9.72 -17.74
N ASP A 251 -5.06 -10.36 -17.97
CA ASP A 251 -5.60 -11.42 -17.10
C ASP A 251 -4.62 -12.59 -17.00
N TYR A 252 -4.14 -13.09 -18.14
CA TYR A 252 -3.16 -14.17 -18.20
C TYR A 252 -1.85 -13.81 -17.48
N PHE A 253 -1.35 -12.59 -17.67
CA PHE A 253 -0.18 -12.10 -16.94
C PHE A 253 -0.41 -12.06 -15.44
N LEU A 254 -1.58 -11.60 -14.96
CA LEU A 254 -1.93 -11.58 -13.54
C LEU A 254 -2.09 -12.98 -12.93
N GLU A 255 -2.37 -13.99 -13.76
CA GLU A 255 -2.44 -15.39 -13.34
C GLU A 255 -1.06 -16.07 -13.33
N THR A 256 -0.32 -15.95 -14.42
CA THR A 256 0.88 -16.75 -14.69
C THR A 256 2.20 -16.00 -14.49
N GLY A 257 2.17 -14.67 -14.62
CA GLY A 257 3.36 -13.82 -14.69
C GLY A 257 4.03 -13.78 -16.06
N GLN A 258 3.50 -14.46 -17.06
CA GLN A 258 4.07 -14.50 -18.41
C GLN A 258 3.53 -13.37 -19.29
N THR A 259 4.41 -12.63 -19.93
CA THR A 259 4.07 -11.57 -20.89
C THR A 259 3.68 -12.17 -22.25
N PRO A 260 2.96 -11.43 -23.13
CA PRO A 260 2.66 -11.90 -24.49
C PRO A 260 3.90 -12.25 -25.32
N ASP A 261 5.06 -11.64 -25.03
CA ASP A 261 6.34 -11.89 -25.70
C ASP A 261 7.08 -13.11 -25.13
N GLY A 262 6.50 -13.81 -24.14
CA GLY A 262 7.08 -14.99 -23.51
C GLY A 262 8.09 -14.71 -22.39
N ASP A 263 8.28 -13.44 -21.99
CA ASP A 263 9.08 -13.07 -20.83
C ASP A 263 8.30 -13.26 -19.52
N ASN A 264 8.94 -13.14 -18.38
CA ASN A 264 8.32 -13.37 -17.08
C ASN A 264 8.43 -12.15 -16.15
N ALA A 265 7.43 -11.99 -15.30
CA ALA A 265 7.43 -10.98 -14.26
C ALA A 265 8.62 -11.16 -13.31
N GLY A 266 9.42 -10.11 -13.15
CA GLY A 266 10.57 -10.07 -12.25
C GLY A 266 10.33 -9.25 -10.99
N GLY A 267 11.30 -9.29 -10.07
CA GLY A 267 11.36 -8.42 -8.89
C GLY A 267 10.11 -8.47 -8.01
N ALA A 268 9.63 -7.29 -7.62
CA ALA A 268 8.44 -7.14 -6.78
C ALA A 268 7.17 -7.67 -7.47
N MET A 269 7.06 -7.51 -8.80
CA MET A 269 5.87 -7.96 -9.53
C MET A 269 5.69 -9.47 -9.48
N ALA A 270 6.75 -10.26 -9.46
CA ALA A 270 6.67 -11.72 -9.28
C ALA A 270 6.01 -12.10 -7.93
N ARG A 271 6.18 -11.27 -6.88
CA ARG A 271 5.46 -11.46 -5.61
C ARG A 271 3.98 -11.10 -5.74
N VAL A 272 3.66 -10.06 -6.50
CA VAL A 272 2.27 -9.67 -6.79
C VAL A 272 1.56 -10.80 -7.53
N ILE A 273 2.16 -11.36 -8.58
CA ILE A 273 1.58 -12.47 -9.37
C ILE A 273 1.22 -13.67 -8.47
N ARG A 274 2.07 -14.05 -7.52
CA ARG A 274 1.76 -15.15 -6.58
C ARG A 274 0.48 -14.92 -5.77
N ASN A 275 0.03 -13.69 -5.64
CA ASN A 275 -1.22 -13.35 -4.97
C ASN A 275 -2.37 -13.20 -5.97
N THR A 276 -2.17 -12.50 -7.07
CA THR A 276 -3.22 -12.32 -8.09
C THR A 276 -3.61 -13.63 -8.76
N SER A 277 -2.70 -14.61 -8.86
CA SER A 277 -3.01 -15.97 -9.31
C SER A 277 -4.01 -16.73 -8.42
N GLN A 278 -4.19 -16.28 -7.17
CA GLN A 278 -5.17 -16.86 -6.24
C GLN A 278 -6.55 -16.18 -6.33
N LEU A 279 -6.67 -15.09 -7.07
CA LEU A 279 -7.96 -14.46 -7.33
C LEU A 279 -8.77 -15.29 -8.32
N SER A 280 -10.09 -15.12 -8.30
CA SER A 280 -10.96 -15.70 -9.33
C SER A 280 -10.63 -15.12 -10.71
N SER A 281 -10.93 -15.86 -11.75
CA SER A 281 -10.85 -15.36 -13.13
C SER A 281 -11.68 -14.09 -13.34
N ASP A 282 -12.84 -13.98 -12.68
CA ASP A 282 -13.70 -12.81 -12.75
C ASP A 282 -13.05 -11.57 -12.14
N ASP A 283 -12.38 -11.70 -11.00
CA ASP A 283 -11.67 -10.60 -10.35
C ASP A 283 -10.43 -10.18 -11.16
N ARG A 284 -9.68 -11.14 -11.74
CA ARG A 284 -8.54 -10.82 -12.62
C ARG A 284 -9.01 -10.15 -13.91
N ALA A 285 -10.07 -10.66 -14.54
CA ALA A 285 -10.68 -10.04 -15.72
C ALA A 285 -11.22 -8.63 -15.41
N ALA A 286 -11.78 -8.41 -14.22
CA ALA A 286 -12.22 -7.10 -13.78
C ALA A 286 -11.04 -6.13 -13.63
N ILE A 287 -9.94 -6.57 -13.04
CA ILE A 287 -8.69 -5.78 -12.95
C ILE A 287 -8.19 -5.45 -14.36
N ALA A 288 -8.12 -6.43 -15.26
CA ALA A 288 -7.67 -6.26 -16.64
C ALA A 288 -8.54 -5.24 -17.40
N ASN A 289 -9.86 -5.35 -17.30
CA ASN A 289 -10.82 -4.43 -17.91
C ASN A 289 -10.62 -2.99 -17.42
N TYR A 290 -10.46 -2.79 -16.10
CA TYR A 290 -10.20 -1.48 -15.55
C TYR A 290 -8.84 -0.92 -16.01
N VAL A 291 -7.77 -1.68 -15.88
CA VAL A 291 -6.41 -1.26 -16.27
C VAL A 291 -6.35 -0.89 -17.76
N LYS A 292 -6.99 -1.70 -18.62
CA LYS A 292 -7.07 -1.41 -20.06
C LYS A 292 -7.84 -0.11 -20.37
N SER A 293 -8.73 0.29 -19.51
CA SER A 293 -9.51 1.53 -19.67
C SER A 293 -8.81 2.80 -19.13
N LEU A 294 -7.63 2.67 -18.53
CA LEU A 294 -6.89 3.82 -17.99
C LEU A 294 -6.54 4.82 -19.10
N PRO A 295 -6.74 6.13 -18.88
CA PRO A 295 -6.40 7.13 -19.87
C PRO A 295 -4.88 7.15 -20.13
N PRO A 296 -4.43 7.54 -21.33
CA PRO A 296 -3.02 7.65 -21.64
C PRO A 296 -2.37 8.76 -20.81
N VAL A 297 -1.31 8.42 -20.06
CA VAL A 297 -0.54 9.36 -19.23
C VAL A 297 0.95 9.21 -19.52
N GLU A 298 1.62 10.30 -19.85
CA GLU A 298 3.07 10.31 -20.05
C GLU A 298 3.81 10.10 -18.72
N GLY A 299 4.62 9.04 -18.68
CA GLY A 299 5.49 8.71 -17.56
C GLY A 299 6.89 9.34 -17.65
N PRO A 300 7.69 9.22 -16.62
CA PRO A 300 9.11 9.53 -16.69
C PRO A 300 9.82 8.58 -17.67
N ALA A 301 10.83 9.07 -18.35
CA ALA A 301 11.64 8.25 -19.26
C ALA A 301 12.34 7.12 -18.48
N ARG A 302 12.27 5.90 -19.01
CA ARG A 302 13.04 4.77 -18.47
C ARG A 302 14.53 5.04 -18.68
N PRO A 303 15.37 4.93 -17.65
CA PRO A 303 16.81 5.04 -17.83
C PRO A 303 17.31 4.03 -18.88
N LYS A 304 18.13 4.46 -19.83
CA LYS A 304 18.78 3.53 -20.76
C LYS A 304 19.63 2.55 -19.95
N LYS A 305 19.49 1.24 -20.21
CA LYS A 305 20.44 0.24 -19.67
C LYS A 305 21.84 0.72 -20.06
N LYS A 306 22.74 0.90 -19.08
CA LYS A 306 24.15 1.04 -19.39
C LYS A 306 24.54 -0.25 -20.11
N GLU A 307 24.95 -0.14 -21.37
CA GLU A 307 25.58 -1.25 -22.08
C GLU A 307 26.71 -1.76 -21.17
N ALA A 308 26.68 -3.03 -20.84
CA ALA A 308 27.82 -3.66 -20.19
C ALA A 308 29.01 -3.45 -21.14
N LYS A 309 29.97 -2.62 -20.74
CA LYS A 309 31.24 -2.56 -21.43
C LYS A 309 31.84 -3.94 -21.27
N ASP A 310 31.93 -4.67 -22.36
CA ASP A 310 32.71 -5.90 -22.45
C ASP A 310 34.11 -5.62 -21.85
N GLN A 311 34.40 -6.26 -20.74
CA GLN A 311 35.74 -6.39 -20.18
C GLN A 311 36.24 -7.80 -20.39
#